data_a9cb96a05b9401b21427ff8726ba3f30
#
_entry.id   a9cb96a05b9401b21427ff8726ba3f30
#
_cell.length_a   1.000
_cell.length_b   1.000
_cell.length_c   1.000
_cell.angle_alpha   90.00
_cell.angle_beta   90.00
_cell.angle_gamma   90.00
#
_symmetry.space_group_name_H-M   'P 1'
#
loop_
_entity.id
_entity.type
_entity.pdbx_description
1 polymer ?
#
loop_
_entity_poly.entity_id
_entity_poly.type
_entity_poly.pdbx_seq_one_letter_code
_entity_poly.pdbx_strand_id
1 'polypeptide(L)'
;MTEKTFNCIATAASGLEALVGKELRDLGIECEVENGRARFKGTMETIATANLWLRTADRIKIVVGEFDVLTFDQLFEEVKALPWEDFLPLDAEFPVAGKSIKSKLYSVPDCQAITKKAIVNRLREVYHRPASVPLTETGAFFQLEV
;
A
#
# COMPACT_ATOMS: atom_id res chain seq x y z
N MET A 1 8.41 0.74 -24.62
CA MET A 1 8.33 0.96 -23.16
C MET A 1 7.26 0.07 -22.55
N THR A 2 7.65 -0.69 -21.55
CA THR A 2 6.68 -1.50 -20.82
C THR A 2 6.00 -0.62 -19.79
N GLU A 3 4.69 -0.53 -19.84
CA GLU A 3 3.92 0.19 -18.84
C GLU A 3 4.04 -0.52 -17.49
N LYS A 4 4.30 0.26 -16.43
CA LYS A 4 4.40 -0.29 -15.09
C LYS A 4 3.02 -0.70 -14.58
N THR A 5 2.89 -1.96 -14.12
CA THR A 5 1.66 -2.49 -13.53
C THR A 5 1.80 -2.58 -12.03
N PHE A 6 0.66 -2.44 -11.34
CA PHE A 6 0.57 -2.50 -9.89
C PHE A 6 -0.47 -3.52 -9.47
N ASN A 7 -0.21 -4.17 -8.36
CA ASN A 7 -1.23 -4.95 -7.68
C ASN A 7 -2.09 -4.00 -6.87
N CYS A 8 -3.40 -4.07 -7.04
CA CYS A 8 -4.33 -3.12 -6.45
C CYS A 8 -5.44 -3.84 -5.69
N ILE A 9 -6.01 -3.12 -4.73
CA ILE A 9 -7.16 -3.57 -3.95
C ILE A 9 -8.22 -2.47 -3.98
N ALA A 10 -9.44 -2.83 -4.37
CA ALA A 10 -10.62 -1.99 -4.17
C ALA A 10 -11.30 -2.45 -2.88
N THR A 11 -11.33 -1.63 -1.85
CA THR A 11 -11.98 -1.96 -0.59
C THR A 11 -13.46 -1.69 -0.65
N ALA A 12 -14.25 -2.52 0.06
CA ALA A 12 -15.70 -2.39 0.08
C ALA A 12 -16.26 -2.76 1.44
N ALA A 13 -17.45 -2.24 1.75
CA ALA A 13 -18.20 -2.68 2.92
C ALA A 13 -18.58 -4.15 2.75
N SER A 14 -18.68 -4.86 3.87
CA SER A 14 -19.07 -6.27 3.88
C SER A 14 -20.42 -6.47 3.18
N GLY A 15 -20.46 -7.40 2.25
CA GLY A 15 -21.64 -7.67 1.42
C GLY A 15 -21.66 -6.96 0.07
N LEU A 16 -20.76 -5.99 -0.18
CA LEU A 16 -20.68 -5.26 -1.43
C LEU A 16 -19.55 -5.72 -2.36
N GLU A 17 -18.74 -6.68 -1.93
CA GLU A 17 -17.57 -7.13 -2.66
C GLU A 17 -17.92 -7.64 -4.07
N ALA A 18 -19.00 -8.40 -4.19
CA ALA A 18 -19.45 -8.93 -5.48
C ALA A 18 -19.86 -7.81 -6.45
N LEU A 19 -20.48 -6.74 -5.93
CA LEU A 19 -20.84 -5.57 -6.73
C LEU A 19 -19.61 -4.83 -7.23
N VAL A 20 -18.60 -4.65 -6.39
CA VAL A 20 -17.34 -4.05 -6.80
C VAL A 20 -16.69 -4.89 -7.90
N GLY A 21 -16.66 -6.20 -7.75
CA GLY A 21 -16.14 -7.12 -8.75
C GLY A 21 -16.88 -7.01 -10.08
N LYS A 22 -18.21 -6.92 -10.05
CA LYS A 22 -19.02 -6.72 -11.25
C LYS A 22 -18.69 -5.38 -11.93
N GLU A 23 -18.62 -4.31 -11.17
CA GLU A 23 -18.26 -2.98 -11.70
C GLU A 23 -16.88 -2.98 -12.37
N LEU A 24 -15.89 -3.64 -11.75
CA LEU A 24 -14.55 -3.79 -12.34
C LEU A 24 -14.60 -4.55 -13.67
N ARG A 25 -15.32 -5.66 -13.72
CA ARG A 25 -15.46 -6.45 -14.94
C ARG A 25 -16.19 -5.69 -16.05
N ASP A 26 -17.20 -4.90 -15.69
CA ASP A 26 -17.93 -4.04 -16.64
C ASP A 26 -17.00 -2.98 -17.25
N LEU A 27 -15.95 -2.58 -16.54
CA LEU A 27 -14.90 -1.67 -17.03
C LEU A 27 -13.79 -2.40 -17.83
N GLY A 28 -13.91 -3.72 -17.99
CA GLY A 28 -12.89 -4.52 -18.66
C GLY A 28 -11.70 -4.88 -17.78
N ILE A 29 -11.83 -4.75 -16.47
CA ILE A 29 -10.78 -5.05 -15.50
C ILE A 29 -11.04 -6.42 -14.87
N GLU A 30 -10.13 -7.37 -15.07
CA GLU A 30 -10.20 -8.68 -14.41
C GLU A 30 -9.89 -8.51 -12.91
N CYS A 31 -10.62 -9.21 -12.07
CA CYS A 31 -10.44 -9.12 -10.62
C CYS A 31 -10.77 -10.42 -9.90
N GLU A 32 -10.27 -10.54 -8.69
CA GLU A 32 -10.61 -11.60 -7.75
C GLU A 32 -11.34 -11.00 -6.56
N VAL A 33 -12.55 -11.50 -6.29
CA VAL A 33 -13.36 -11.02 -5.16
C VAL A 33 -13.00 -11.81 -3.91
N GLU A 34 -12.66 -11.08 -2.86
CA GLU A 34 -12.37 -11.60 -1.54
C GLU A 34 -13.26 -10.95 -0.49
N ASN A 35 -13.14 -11.38 0.75
CA ASN A 35 -13.89 -10.78 1.86
C ASN A 35 -13.44 -9.33 2.10
N GLY A 36 -14.34 -8.38 1.92
CA GLY A 36 -14.09 -6.95 2.12
C GLY A 36 -13.33 -6.24 1.00
N ARG A 37 -13.01 -6.95 -0.10
CA ARG A 37 -12.21 -6.35 -1.18
C ARG A 37 -12.29 -7.11 -2.50
N ALA A 38 -11.87 -6.41 -3.57
CA ALA A 38 -11.59 -7.02 -4.86
C ALA A 38 -10.15 -6.70 -5.25
N ARG A 39 -9.39 -7.73 -5.61
CA ARG A 39 -8.00 -7.59 -6.07
C ARG A 39 -7.97 -7.50 -7.58
N PHE A 40 -7.17 -6.59 -8.10
CA PHE A 40 -6.94 -6.47 -9.54
C PHE A 40 -5.52 -5.99 -9.81
N LYS A 41 -5.12 -6.11 -11.06
CA LYS A 41 -3.80 -5.65 -11.50
C LYS A 41 -4.00 -4.69 -12.67
N GLY A 42 -3.27 -3.59 -12.67
CA GLY A 42 -3.39 -2.61 -13.72
C GLY A 42 -2.33 -1.53 -13.68
N THR A 43 -2.39 -0.67 -14.68
CA THR A 43 -1.53 0.50 -14.83
C THR A 43 -2.09 1.68 -14.04
N MET A 44 -1.38 2.82 -14.06
CA MET A 44 -1.91 4.06 -13.47
C MET A 44 -3.22 4.50 -14.13
N GLU A 45 -3.37 4.24 -15.43
CA GLU A 45 -4.63 4.50 -16.14
C GLU A 45 -5.77 3.64 -15.61
N THR A 46 -5.51 2.35 -15.35
CA THR A 46 -6.48 1.44 -14.73
C THR A 46 -6.92 1.96 -13.36
N ILE A 47 -5.99 2.41 -12.54
CA ILE A 47 -6.25 2.97 -11.22
C ILE A 47 -7.12 4.23 -11.32
N ALA A 48 -6.79 5.12 -12.25
CA ALA A 48 -7.57 6.34 -12.49
C ALA A 48 -9.00 6.01 -12.93
N THR A 49 -9.16 5.07 -13.85
CA THR A 49 -10.47 4.59 -14.34
C THR A 49 -11.29 4.02 -13.17
N ALA A 50 -10.69 3.18 -12.33
CA ALA A 50 -11.37 2.60 -11.18
C ALA A 50 -11.83 3.68 -10.20
N ASN A 51 -10.98 4.68 -9.91
CA ASN A 51 -11.35 5.79 -9.03
C ASN A 51 -12.52 6.63 -9.57
N LEU A 52 -12.59 6.80 -10.89
CA LEU A 52 -13.63 7.60 -11.51
C LEU A 52 -14.99 6.88 -11.61
N TRP A 53 -14.97 5.56 -11.84
CA TRP A 53 -16.17 4.83 -12.23
C TRP A 53 -16.73 3.87 -11.19
N LEU A 54 -15.92 3.41 -10.20
CA LEU A 54 -16.45 2.54 -9.16
C LEU A 54 -17.35 3.31 -8.20
N ARG A 55 -18.53 2.76 -7.94
CA ARG A 55 -19.56 3.38 -7.09
C ARG A 55 -19.67 2.71 -5.73
N THR A 56 -19.39 1.42 -5.65
CA THR A 56 -19.55 0.63 -4.41
C THR A 56 -18.24 0.40 -3.67
N ALA A 57 -17.11 0.76 -4.25
CA ALA A 57 -15.81 0.71 -3.59
C ALA A 57 -15.58 1.95 -2.73
N ASP A 58 -14.94 1.74 -1.58
CA ASP A 58 -14.55 2.83 -0.69
C ASP A 58 -13.25 3.50 -1.15
N ARG A 59 -12.22 2.68 -1.41
CA ARG A 59 -10.88 3.17 -1.76
C ARG A 59 -10.19 2.19 -2.71
N ILE A 60 -9.29 2.75 -3.52
CA ILE A 60 -8.35 1.97 -4.32
C ILE A 60 -6.98 2.11 -3.68
N LYS A 61 -6.36 0.98 -3.36
CA LYS A 61 -5.04 0.92 -2.72
C LYS A 61 -4.06 0.18 -3.62
N ILE A 62 -2.82 0.61 -3.62
CA ILE A 62 -1.71 -0.09 -4.29
C ILE A 62 -1.04 -1.00 -3.25
N VAL A 63 -0.89 -2.27 -3.57
CA VAL A 63 -0.15 -3.22 -2.75
C VAL A 63 1.33 -3.12 -3.11
N VAL A 64 2.12 -2.53 -2.21
CA VAL A 64 3.56 -2.38 -2.42
C VAL A 64 4.28 -3.69 -2.19
N GLY A 65 3.84 -4.51 -1.23
CA GLY A 65 4.41 -5.82 -0.97
C GLY A 65 3.55 -6.67 -0.06
N GLU A 66 3.69 -7.98 -0.20
CA GLU A 66 3.07 -8.99 0.64
C GLU A 66 4.15 -10.02 1.01
N PHE A 67 4.25 -10.37 2.27
CA PHE A 67 5.26 -11.33 2.74
C PHE A 67 4.86 -11.93 4.08
N ASP A 68 5.39 -13.11 4.36
CA ASP A 68 5.17 -13.79 5.63
C ASP A 68 6.30 -13.45 6.61
N VAL A 69 5.93 -12.90 7.77
CA VAL A 69 6.89 -12.57 8.84
C VAL A 69 6.36 -13.05 10.18
N LEU A 70 7.27 -13.46 11.04
CA LEU A 70 6.97 -13.95 12.38
C LEU A 70 7.57 -13.08 13.48
N THR A 71 8.49 -12.19 13.14
CA THR A 71 9.15 -11.29 14.09
C THR A 71 9.16 -9.86 13.57
N PHE A 72 9.32 -8.90 14.47
CA PHE A 72 9.44 -7.49 14.10
C PHE A 72 10.71 -7.20 13.29
N ASP A 73 11.79 -7.94 13.56
CA ASP A 73 13.02 -7.81 12.77
C ASP A 73 12.80 -8.22 11.32
N GLN A 74 12.08 -9.31 11.09
CA GLN A 74 11.71 -9.74 9.74
C GLN A 74 10.81 -8.70 9.05
N LEU A 75 9.84 -8.15 9.77
CA LEU A 75 8.97 -7.09 9.25
C LEU A 75 9.80 -5.89 8.80
N PHE A 76 10.73 -5.44 9.62
CA PHE A 76 11.62 -4.33 9.30
C PHE A 76 12.42 -4.60 8.03
N GLU A 77 13.09 -5.74 7.94
CA GLU A 77 13.93 -6.08 6.79
C GLU A 77 13.12 -6.22 5.49
N GLU A 78 11.97 -6.88 5.54
CA GLU A 78 11.11 -7.07 4.37
C GLU A 78 10.51 -5.74 3.89
N VAL A 79 10.05 -4.90 4.78
CA VAL A 79 9.53 -3.57 4.43
C VAL A 79 10.62 -2.69 3.83
N LYS A 80 11.81 -2.70 4.43
CA LYS A 80 12.96 -1.93 3.95
C LYS A 80 13.40 -2.36 2.55
N ALA A 81 13.26 -3.64 2.22
CA ALA A 81 13.63 -4.17 0.91
C ALA A 81 12.71 -3.74 -0.23
N LEU A 82 11.53 -3.18 0.07
CA LEU A 82 10.58 -2.74 -0.95
C LEU A 82 11.05 -1.43 -1.62
N PRO A 83 10.68 -1.22 -2.90
CA PRO A 83 11.16 -0.05 -3.66
C PRO A 83 10.35 1.22 -3.34
N TRP A 84 10.43 1.71 -2.12
CA TRP A 84 9.67 2.87 -1.66
C TRP A 84 9.99 4.15 -2.44
N GLU A 85 11.21 4.29 -2.95
CA GLU A 85 11.63 5.40 -3.79
C GLU A 85 10.83 5.52 -5.09
N ASP A 86 10.24 4.43 -5.57
CA ASP A 86 9.37 4.44 -6.75
C ASP A 86 8.00 5.06 -6.46
N PHE A 87 7.61 5.13 -5.19
CA PHE A 87 6.31 5.64 -4.75
C PHE A 87 6.40 6.95 -4.00
N LEU A 88 7.45 7.14 -3.19
CA LEU A 88 7.58 8.25 -2.26
C LEU A 88 8.77 9.15 -2.62
N PRO A 89 8.54 10.44 -2.86
CA PRO A 89 9.64 11.40 -2.93
C PRO A 89 10.26 11.60 -1.53
N LEU A 90 11.47 12.17 -1.50
CA LEU A 90 12.22 12.35 -0.25
C LEU A 90 11.47 13.18 0.80
N ASP A 91 10.68 14.15 0.36
CA ASP A 91 9.92 15.05 1.22
C ASP A 91 8.48 14.59 1.49
N ALA A 92 8.10 13.38 1.08
CA ALA A 92 6.75 12.86 1.26
C ALA A 92 6.33 12.86 2.73
N GLU A 93 5.09 13.26 2.98
CA GLU A 93 4.41 13.06 4.26
C GLU A 93 3.66 11.73 4.18
N PHE A 94 4.06 10.75 5.00
CA PHE A 94 3.49 9.41 4.92
C PHE A 94 3.20 8.79 6.29
N PRO A 95 2.07 9.14 6.91
CA PRO A 95 1.64 8.44 8.11
C PRO A 95 1.30 6.99 7.80
N VAL A 96 1.62 6.09 8.73
CA VAL A 96 1.36 4.66 8.59
C VAL A 96 0.24 4.25 9.53
N ALA A 97 -0.88 3.80 8.96
CA ALA A 97 -1.95 3.16 9.71
C ALA A 97 -1.68 1.64 9.75
N GLY A 98 -2.21 0.97 10.74
CA GLY A 98 -1.99 -0.45 10.90
C GLY A 98 -3.23 -1.20 11.33
N LYS A 99 -3.24 -2.50 11.03
CA LYS A 99 -4.28 -3.43 11.43
C LYS A 99 -3.67 -4.81 11.65
N SER A 100 -4.08 -5.47 12.72
CA SER A 100 -3.64 -6.83 13.02
C SER A 100 -4.84 -7.72 13.29
N ILE A 101 -4.95 -8.82 12.55
CA ILE A 101 -6.03 -9.81 12.71
C ILE A 101 -5.39 -11.18 12.86
N LYS A 102 -5.58 -11.80 14.03
CA LYS A 102 -5.08 -13.16 14.35
C LYS A 102 -3.60 -13.36 13.97
N SER A 103 -2.78 -12.36 14.22
CA SER A 103 -1.36 -12.34 13.88
C SER A 103 -0.49 -12.56 15.12
N LYS A 104 0.70 -13.13 14.92
CA LYS A 104 1.73 -13.17 15.95
C LYS A 104 2.28 -11.79 16.26
N LEU A 105 2.28 -10.90 15.28
CA LEU A 105 2.62 -9.48 15.44
C LEU A 105 1.34 -8.70 15.73
N TYR A 106 0.84 -8.79 16.94
CA TYR A 106 -0.45 -8.23 17.33
C TYR A 106 -0.42 -6.78 17.79
N SER A 107 0.76 -6.25 18.11
CA SER A 107 0.89 -4.85 18.53
C SER A 107 0.84 -3.92 17.32
N VAL A 108 -0.32 -3.34 17.04
CA VAL A 108 -0.50 -2.43 15.90
C VAL A 108 0.42 -1.21 15.99
N PRO A 109 0.56 -0.52 17.15
CA PRO A 109 1.51 0.60 17.24
C PRO A 109 2.94 0.21 16.91
N ASP A 110 3.39 -0.98 17.31
CA ASP A 110 4.73 -1.46 16.99
C ASP A 110 4.88 -1.77 15.50
N CYS A 111 3.89 -2.39 14.88
CA CYS A 111 3.89 -2.63 13.43
C CYS A 111 3.97 -1.31 12.66
N GLN A 112 3.21 -0.29 13.07
CA GLN A 112 3.24 1.03 12.45
C GLN A 112 4.60 1.70 12.60
N ALA A 113 5.17 1.70 13.81
CA ALA A 113 6.45 2.32 14.11
C ALA A 113 7.60 1.66 13.35
N ILE A 114 7.64 0.33 13.32
CA ILE A 114 8.66 -0.44 12.63
C ILE A 114 8.56 -0.24 11.12
N THR A 115 7.37 -0.27 10.57
CA THR A 115 7.13 -0.01 9.14
C THR A 115 7.59 1.39 8.76
N LYS A 116 7.22 2.40 9.52
CA LYS A 116 7.66 3.79 9.32
C LYS A 116 9.18 3.90 9.34
N LYS A 117 9.82 3.31 10.34
CA LYS A 117 11.27 3.32 10.48
C LYS A 117 11.97 2.65 9.30
N ALA A 118 11.45 1.52 8.85
CA ALA A 118 12.01 0.78 7.71
C ALA A 118 11.94 1.63 6.43
N ILE A 119 10.83 2.28 6.18
CA ILE A 119 10.64 3.16 5.02
C ILE A 119 11.57 4.36 5.09
N VAL A 120 11.67 5.01 6.25
CA VAL A 120 12.58 6.14 6.46
C VAL A 120 14.03 5.73 6.17
N ASN A 121 14.47 4.59 6.69
CA ASN A 121 15.82 4.08 6.44
C ASN A 121 16.05 3.80 4.95
N ARG A 122 15.07 3.20 4.28
CA ARG A 122 15.15 2.94 2.82
C ARG A 122 15.31 4.23 2.03
N LEU A 123 14.49 5.24 2.31
CA LEU A 123 14.54 6.52 1.62
C LEU A 123 15.87 7.24 1.87
N ARG A 124 16.39 7.20 3.10
CA ARG A 124 17.69 7.81 3.42
C ARG A 124 18.83 7.13 2.64
N GLU A 125 18.83 5.81 2.58
CA GLU A 125 19.85 5.07 1.83
C GLU A 125 19.80 5.37 0.34
N VAL A 126 18.63 5.33 -0.27
CA VAL A 126 18.44 5.56 -1.71
C VAL A 126 18.78 6.99 -2.08
N TYR A 127 18.37 7.98 -1.28
CA TYR A 127 18.63 9.41 -1.54
C TYR A 127 19.94 9.90 -0.92
N HIS A 128 20.76 9.00 -0.38
CA HIS A 128 22.08 9.32 0.22
C HIS A 128 22.01 10.39 1.31
N ARG A 129 20.99 10.30 2.20
CA ARG A 129 20.82 11.21 3.33
C ARG A 129 21.42 10.63 4.61
N PRO A 130 22.17 11.42 5.41
CA PRO A 130 22.70 10.96 6.69
C PRO A 130 21.58 10.65 7.68
N ALA A 131 21.78 9.63 8.51
CA ALA A 131 20.81 9.24 9.53
C ALA A 131 20.53 10.33 10.58
N SER A 132 21.44 11.27 10.74
CA SER A 132 21.31 12.40 11.67
C SER A 132 20.38 13.51 11.18
N VAL A 133 20.01 13.49 9.89
CA VAL A 133 19.13 14.51 9.31
C VAL A 133 17.73 13.91 9.17
N PRO A 134 16.73 14.42 9.89
CA PRO A 134 15.37 13.95 9.76
C PRO A 134 14.79 14.29 8.38
N LEU A 135 13.83 13.48 7.91
CA LEU A 135 13.07 13.79 6.71
C LEU A 135 12.10 14.93 7.00
N THR A 136 11.93 15.85 6.05
CA THR A 136 11.13 17.06 6.26
C THR A 136 9.63 16.80 6.31
N GLU A 137 9.14 15.79 5.58
CA GLU A 137 7.72 15.44 5.49
C GLU A 137 6.81 16.64 5.18
N THR A 138 7.27 17.51 4.27
CA THR A 138 6.57 18.75 3.88
C THR A 138 5.98 18.68 2.47
N GLY A 139 6.19 17.58 1.76
CA GLY A 139 5.73 17.37 0.39
C GLY A 139 4.35 16.75 0.30
N ALA A 140 4.13 15.98 -0.76
CA ALA A 140 2.84 15.34 -1.01
C ALA A 140 2.48 14.33 0.09
N PHE A 141 1.19 14.24 0.38
CA PHE A 141 0.64 13.34 1.40
C PHE A 141 0.37 11.96 0.80
N PHE A 142 0.85 10.92 1.47
CA PHE A 142 0.60 9.52 1.13
C PHE A 142 0.12 8.78 2.36
N GLN A 143 -1.05 8.19 2.31
CA GLN A 143 -1.54 7.35 3.40
C GLN A 143 -1.07 5.92 3.19
N LEU A 144 -0.28 5.39 4.12
CA LEU A 144 0.23 4.02 4.08
C LEU A 144 -0.48 3.16 5.12
N GLU A 145 -0.59 1.85 4.82
CA GLU A 145 -1.19 0.88 5.72
C GLU A 145 -0.32 -0.39 5.79
N VAL A 146 -0.23 -0.98 6.97
CA VAL A 146 0.46 -2.23 7.25
C VAL A 146 -0.45 -3.23 7.96
#